data_0cc428aae7ee040ef93fa0b2b774223b
#
_entry.id   0cc428aae7ee040ef93fa0b2b774223b
#
_cell.length_a   1.000
_cell.length_b   1.000
_cell.length_c   1.000
_cell.angle_alpha   90.00
_cell.angle_beta   90.00
_cell.angle_gamma   90.00
#
_symmetry.space_group_name_H-M   'P 1'
#
loop_
_entity.id
_entity.type
_entity.pdbx_description
1 polymer ?
#
loop_
_entity_poly.entity_id
_entity_poly.type
_entity_poly.pdbx_seq_one_letter_code
_entity_poly.pdbx_strand_id
1 'polypeptide(L)'
;MKSMSNHLCIIRYEESMRQNALDLALRAWAPVFPQMKEAVPGFVYNAFYPDGWQTRQNSDLAQVLDDEPETVDVALVDGVMAGWVCTRIHPEDSMGEVYVIAVDPDFQRQGIGRALMEHSQNRALDAGMTMMMVETSDDPGHAPARAAYEAGGYQRWPVARYFKDLRRPPI
;
A
#
# COMPACT_ATOMS: atom_id res chain seq x y z
N MET A 1 -36.60 -3.62 -6.15
CA MET A 1 -35.18 -3.56 -6.61
C MET A 1 -34.35 -4.52 -5.78
N LYS A 2 -33.85 -5.61 -6.38
CA LYS A 2 -32.92 -6.51 -5.71
C LYS A 2 -31.61 -5.74 -5.52
N SER A 3 -31.22 -5.51 -4.26
CA SER A 3 -29.85 -5.14 -3.92
C SER A 3 -28.95 -6.24 -4.49
N MET A 4 -28.19 -5.94 -5.53
CA MET A 4 -27.12 -6.81 -5.98
C MET A 4 -26.06 -6.75 -4.85
N SER A 5 -26.01 -7.77 -4.05
CA SER A 5 -24.96 -7.99 -3.06
C SER A 5 -23.67 -8.22 -3.87
N ASN A 6 -22.83 -7.20 -3.95
CA ASN A 6 -21.51 -7.35 -4.54
C ASN A 6 -20.76 -8.43 -3.77
N HIS A 7 -20.39 -9.49 -4.47
CA HIS A 7 -19.68 -10.61 -3.83
C HIS A 7 -18.18 -10.32 -3.76
N LEU A 8 -17.72 -9.89 -2.58
CA LEU A 8 -16.32 -9.73 -2.26
C LEU A 8 -15.71 -11.07 -1.85
N CYS A 9 -14.60 -11.45 -2.47
CA CYS A 9 -13.74 -12.54 -1.99
C CYS A 9 -12.27 -12.13 -2.05
N ILE A 10 -11.46 -12.69 -1.14
CA ILE A 10 -10.01 -12.50 -1.14
C ILE A 10 -9.37 -13.84 -1.44
N ILE A 11 -8.50 -13.85 -2.43
CA ILE A 11 -7.80 -15.04 -2.91
C ILE A 11 -6.29 -14.79 -2.97
N ARG A 12 -5.52 -15.87 -3.06
CA ARG A 12 -4.08 -15.77 -3.31
C ARG A 12 -3.80 -15.14 -4.66
N TYR A 13 -2.75 -14.34 -4.71
CA TYR A 13 -2.21 -13.82 -5.97
C TYR A 13 -1.71 -14.95 -6.87
N GLU A 14 -1.94 -14.81 -8.16
CA GLU A 14 -1.42 -15.66 -9.23
C GLU A 14 -0.72 -14.80 -10.28
N GLU A 15 0.32 -15.34 -10.94
CA GLU A 15 1.12 -14.61 -11.93
C GLU A 15 0.28 -14.00 -13.06
N SER A 16 -0.80 -14.67 -13.46
CA SER A 16 -1.76 -14.16 -14.45
C SER A 16 -2.42 -12.83 -14.07
N MET A 17 -2.39 -12.47 -12.78
CA MET A 17 -2.97 -11.24 -12.24
C MET A 17 -1.99 -10.06 -12.25
N ARG A 18 -0.71 -10.31 -12.58
CA ARG A 18 0.40 -9.35 -12.40
C ARG A 18 0.13 -8.00 -13.04
N GLN A 19 -0.25 -7.97 -14.31
CA GLN A 19 -0.46 -6.71 -15.01
C GLN A 19 -1.63 -5.92 -14.42
N ASN A 20 -2.73 -6.59 -14.09
CA ASN A 20 -3.88 -5.95 -13.47
C ASN A 20 -3.54 -5.36 -12.09
N ALA A 21 -2.73 -6.07 -11.29
CA ALA A 21 -2.28 -5.59 -9.98
C ALA A 21 -1.42 -4.33 -10.09
N LEU A 22 -0.49 -4.30 -11.05
CA LEU A 22 0.34 -3.12 -11.32
C LEU A 22 -0.47 -1.93 -11.82
N ASP A 23 -1.34 -2.14 -12.80
CA ASP A 23 -2.17 -1.07 -13.38
C ASP A 23 -3.11 -0.46 -12.33
N LEU A 24 -3.74 -1.31 -11.51
CA LEU A 24 -4.59 -0.89 -10.39
C LEU A 24 -3.81 -0.03 -9.40
N ALA A 25 -2.63 -0.49 -9.01
CA ALA A 25 -1.79 0.21 -8.04
C ALA A 25 -1.35 1.59 -8.55
N LEU A 26 -0.93 1.71 -9.82
CA LEU A 26 -0.58 3.01 -10.40
C LEU A 26 -1.76 3.98 -10.40
N ARG A 27 -2.97 3.50 -10.68
CA ARG A 27 -4.19 4.34 -10.59
C ARG A 27 -4.48 4.76 -9.14
N ALA A 28 -4.28 3.86 -8.18
CA ALA A 28 -4.50 4.17 -6.77
C ALA A 28 -3.55 5.25 -6.24
N TRP A 29 -2.29 5.26 -6.68
CA TRP A 29 -1.29 6.25 -6.28
C TRP A 29 -1.28 7.53 -7.11
N ALA A 30 -1.93 7.59 -8.25
CA ALA A 30 -1.94 8.76 -9.11
C ALA A 30 -2.34 10.07 -8.40
N PRO A 31 -3.32 10.13 -7.49
CA PRO A 31 -3.64 11.34 -6.74
C PRO A 31 -2.66 11.64 -5.59
N VAL A 32 -1.87 10.67 -5.14
CA VAL A 32 -0.98 10.79 -3.99
C VAL A 32 0.31 11.52 -4.34
N PHE A 33 0.96 11.11 -5.42
CA PHE A 33 2.30 11.61 -5.79
C PHE A 33 2.36 13.10 -6.08
N PRO A 34 1.39 13.75 -6.76
CA PRO A 34 1.41 15.19 -6.95
C PRO A 34 1.39 15.97 -5.63
N GLN A 35 0.58 15.53 -4.67
CA GLN A 35 0.49 16.16 -3.35
C GLN A 35 1.76 15.94 -2.52
N MET A 36 2.32 14.74 -2.57
CA MET A 36 3.59 14.41 -1.92
C MET A 36 4.73 15.26 -2.50
N LYS A 37 4.79 15.43 -3.83
CA LYS A 37 5.81 16.23 -4.50
C LYS A 37 5.88 17.67 -3.99
N GLU A 38 4.73 18.27 -3.71
CA GLU A 38 4.65 19.64 -3.18
C GLU A 38 5.06 19.73 -1.70
N ALA A 39 4.92 18.64 -0.96
CA ALA A 39 5.14 18.59 0.49
C ALA A 39 6.57 18.20 0.90
N VAL A 40 7.36 17.61 0.00
CA VAL A 40 8.73 17.13 0.30
C VAL A 40 9.79 18.02 -0.35
N PRO A 41 11.04 18.01 0.15
CA PRO A 41 12.12 18.78 -0.49
C PRO A 41 12.31 18.35 -1.95
N GLY A 42 12.31 19.33 -2.88
CA GLY A 42 12.35 19.06 -4.32
C GLY A 42 13.59 18.25 -4.76
N PHE A 43 14.75 18.50 -4.12
CA PHE A 43 15.96 17.73 -4.43
C PHE A 43 15.85 16.25 -4.07
N VAL A 44 15.07 15.92 -3.04
CA VAL A 44 14.80 14.53 -2.62
C VAL A 44 13.86 13.87 -3.62
N TYR A 45 12.75 14.54 -3.94
CA TYR A 45 11.78 14.02 -4.90
C TYR A 45 12.42 13.73 -6.26
N ASN A 46 13.21 14.67 -6.76
CA ASN A 46 13.88 14.52 -8.07
C ASN A 46 14.95 13.40 -8.05
N ALA A 47 15.62 13.19 -6.92
CA ALA A 47 16.57 12.10 -6.76
C ALA A 47 15.89 10.72 -6.68
N PHE A 48 14.71 10.64 -6.06
CA PHE A 48 13.97 9.39 -5.94
C PHE A 48 13.23 9.01 -7.22
N TYR A 49 12.79 10.00 -7.99
CA TYR A 49 11.95 9.81 -9.17
C TYR A 49 12.51 10.52 -10.41
N PRO A 50 13.77 10.20 -10.84
CA PRO A 50 14.40 10.88 -11.99
C PRO A 50 13.65 10.66 -13.30
N ASP A 51 13.01 9.49 -13.45
CA ASP A 51 12.26 9.09 -14.64
C ASP A 51 10.74 9.10 -14.41
N GLY A 52 10.30 9.86 -13.40
CA GLY A 52 8.90 9.91 -12.96
C GLY A 52 8.57 8.87 -11.90
N TRP A 53 7.58 9.19 -11.07
CA TRP A 53 7.17 8.31 -9.97
C TRP A 53 6.59 6.97 -10.46
N GLN A 54 5.90 6.98 -11.61
CA GLN A 54 5.28 5.78 -12.17
C GLN A 54 6.33 4.71 -12.47
N THR A 55 7.45 5.10 -13.06
CA THR A 55 8.54 4.17 -13.41
C THR A 55 9.08 3.48 -12.17
N ARG A 56 9.40 4.23 -11.13
CA ARG A 56 9.91 3.66 -9.88
C ARG A 56 8.86 2.84 -9.17
N GLN A 57 7.65 3.38 -8.98
CA GLN A 57 6.57 2.68 -8.29
C GLN A 57 6.23 1.35 -8.98
N ASN A 58 6.15 1.35 -10.31
CA ASN A 58 5.90 0.14 -11.07
C ASN A 58 7.02 -0.90 -10.88
N SER A 59 8.27 -0.46 -10.89
CA SER A 59 9.43 -1.34 -10.67
C SER A 59 9.43 -1.93 -9.25
N ASP A 60 9.19 -1.11 -8.22
CA ASP A 60 9.17 -1.55 -6.83
C ASP A 60 8.02 -2.54 -6.57
N LEU A 61 6.84 -2.29 -7.12
CA LEU A 61 5.68 -3.18 -7.00
C LEU A 61 5.85 -4.46 -7.80
N ALA A 62 6.42 -4.39 -9.01
CA ALA A 62 6.73 -5.56 -9.81
C ALA A 62 7.68 -6.50 -9.06
N GLN A 63 8.69 -5.95 -8.38
CA GLN A 63 9.61 -6.72 -7.57
C GLN A 63 8.90 -7.48 -6.45
N VAL A 64 7.93 -6.86 -5.77
CA VAL A 64 7.13 -7.55 -4.74
C VAL A 64 6.36 -8.73 -5.33
N LEU A 65 5.69 -8.53 -6.47
CA LEU A 65 4.90 -9.57 -7.13
C LEU A 65 5.76 -10.71 -7.67
N ASP A 66 6.98 -10.42 -8.10
CA ASP A 66 7.90 -11.39 -8.70
C ASP A 66 8.71 -12.16 -7.65
N ASP A 67 9.17 -11.48 -6.59
CA ASP A 67 10.09 -12.05 -5.60
C ASP A 67 9.37 -12.68 -4.39
N GLU A 68 8.17 -12.20 -4.05
CA GLU A 68 7.43 -12.66 -2.87
C GLU A 68 5.92 -12.85 -3.14
N PRO A 69 5.53 -13.55 -4.23
CA PRO A 69 4.12 -13.70 -4.60
C PRO A 69 3.26 -14.37 -3.52
N GLU A 70 3.85 -15.21 -2.68
CA GLU A 70 3.17 -15.89 -1.57
C GLU A 70 2.73 -14.95 -0.44
N THR A 71 3.26 -13.72 -0.42
CA THR A 71 2.86 -12.70 0.55
C THR A 71 1.65 -11.90 0.09
N VAL A 72 1.22 -12.06 -1.15
CA VAL A 72 0.22 -11.23 -1.82
C VAL A 72 -1.14 -11.92 -1.88
N ASP A 73 -2.17 -11.19 -1.47
CA ASP A 73 -3.58 -11.58 -1.60
C ASP A 73 -4.36 -10.50 -2.36
N VAL A 74 -5.34 -10.93 -3.14
CA VAL A 74 -6.11 -10.10 -4.06
C VAL A 74 -7.59 -10.11 -3.69
N ALA A 75 -8.19 -8.93 -3.60
CA ALA A 75 -9.63 -8.77 -3.44
C ALA A 75 -10.32 -8.72 -4.80
N LEU A 76 -11.31 -9.58 -4.99
CA LEU A 76 -12.18 -9.60 -6.16
C LEU A 76 -13.59 -9.21 -5.76
N VAL A 77 -14.23 -8.35 -6.53
CA VAL A 77 -15.65 -8.02 -6.44
C VAL A 77 -16.32 -8.51 -7.72
N ASP A 78 -17.22 -9.48 -7.59
CA ASP A 78 -17.89 -10.13 -8.74
C ASP A 78 -16.88 -10.61 -9.81
N GLY A 79 -15.71 -11.12 -9.37
CA GLY A 79 -14.65 -11.61 -10.25
C GLY A 79 -13.71 -10.54 -10.81
N VAL A 80 -13.95 -9.26 -10.52
CA VAL A 80 -13.08 -8.15 -10.96
C VAL A 80 -12.12 -7.76 -9.84
N MET A 81 -10.83 -7.58 -10.16
CA MET A 81 -9.83 -7.14 -9.18
C MET A 81 -10.14 -5.74 -8.67
N ALA A 82 -10.38 -5.64 -7.36
CA ALA A 82 -10.73 -4.40 -6.67
C ALA A 82 -9.59 -3.85 -5.80
N GLY A 83 -8.62 -4.68 -5.49
CA GLY A 83 -7.45 -4.30 -4.68
C GLY A 83 -6.55 -5.49 -4.38
N TRP A 84 -5.41 -5.22 -3.74
CA TRP A 84 -4.49 -6.25 -3.28
C TRP A 84 -3.65 -5.77 -2.09
N VAL A 85 -3.09 -6.72 -1.36
CA VAL A 85 -2.27 -6.47 -0.18
C VAL A 85 -1.08 -7.42 -0.15
N CYS A 86 0.09 -6.89 0.20
CA CYS A 86 1.27 -7.67 0.55
C CYS A 86 1.41 -7.68 2.08
N THR A 87 1.39 -8.89 2.66
CA THR A 87 1.57 -9.09 4.10
C THR A 87 2.88 -9.81 4.35
N ARG A 88 3.82 -9.16 5.01
CA ARG A 88 5.08 -9.74 5.46
C ARG A 88 4.97 -10.19 6.91
N ILE A 89 5.71 -11.23 7.27
CA ILE A 89 5.78 -11.76 8.63
C ILE A 89 7.22 -11.62 9.14
N HIS A 90 7.36 -11.00 10.31
CA HIS A 90 8.62 -10.76 11.01
C HIS A 90 8.59 -11.48 12.36
N PRO A 91 8.96 -12.78 12.42
CA PRO A 91 8.90 -13.57 13.64
C PRO A 91 9.78 -13.03 14.78
N GLU A 92 10.91 -12.41 14.42
CA GLU A 92 11.88 -11.80 15.35
C GLU A 92 11.27 -10.69 16.21
N ASP A 93 10.27 -9.97 15.65
CA ASP A 93 9.55 -8.89 16.33
C ASP A 93 8.12 -9.29 16.72
N SER A 94 7.73 -10.55 16.49
CA SER A 94 6.34 -11.02 16.63
C SER A 94 5.33 -10.17 15.87
N MET A 95 5.70 -9.72 14.67
CA MET A 95 5.01 -8.67 13.92
C MET A 95 4.62 -9.11 12.52
N GLY A 96 3.37 -8.81 12.13
CA GLY A 96 2.94 -8.75 10.74
C GLY A 96 3.08 -7.33 10.20
N GLU A 97 3.33 -7.20 8.91
CA GLU A 97 3.45 -5.91 8.22
C GLU A 97 2.54 -5.87 7.00
N VAL A 98 1.72 -4.83 6.90
CA VAL A 98 1.11 -4.46 5.62
C VAL A 98 2.15 -3.66 4.85
N TYR A 99 2.86 -4.33 3.95
CA TYR A 99 3.95 -3.70 3.18
C TYR A 99 3.43 -2.88 2.01
N VAL A 100 2.45 -3.40 1.28
CA VAL A 100 1.73 -2.71 0.21
C VAL A 100 0.25 -2.98 0.37
N ILE A 101 -0.57 -1.96 0.20
CA ILE A 101 -2.01 -2.10 0.03
C ILE A 101 -2.48 -1.11 -1.04
N ALA A 102 -3.22 -1.60 -2.02
CA ALA A 102 -3.78 -0.80 -3.10
C ALA A 102 -5.24 -1.17 -3.32
N VAL A 103 -6.10 -0.16 -3.44
CA VAL A 103 -7.52 -0.32 -3.78
C VAL A 103 -7.79 0.48 -5.04
N ASP A 104 -8.40 -0.17 -6.03
CA ASP A 104 -8.80 0.48 -7.28
C ASP A 104 -9.70 1.68 -6.98
N PRO A 105 -9.43 2.86 -7.57
CA PRO A 105 -10.27 4.05 -7.39
C PRO A 105 -11.76 3.82 -7.62
N ASP A 106 -12.11 2.95 -8.56
CA ASP A 106 -13.51 2.61 -8.90
C ASP A 106 -14.20 1.78 -7.79
N PHE A 107 -13.43 1.16 -6.89
CA PHE A 107 -13.93 0.34 -5.79
C PHE A 107 -13.68 0.95 -4.40
N GLN A 108 -13.15 2.16 -4.33
CA GLN A 108 -12.93 2.85 -3.05
C GLN A 108 -14.26 3.16 -2.34
N ARG A 109 -14.22 3.29 -1.01
CA ARG A 109 -15.38 3.55 -0.14
C ARG A 109 -16.42 2.42 -0.13
N GLN A 110 -16.05 1.22 -0.57
CA GLN A 110 -16.90 0.02 -0.55
C GLN A 110 -16.40 -1.03 0.46
N GLY A 111 -15.50 -0.65 1.36
CA GLY A 111 -14.97 -1.54 2.39
C GLY A 111 -13.83 -2.48 1.95
N ILE A 112 -13.33 -2.35 0.72
CA ILE A 112 -12.28 -3.23 0.17
C ILE A 112 -10.98 -3.08 0.97
N GLY A 113 -10.53 -1.85 1.23
CA GLY A 113 -9.32 -1.60 2.01
C GLY A 113 -9.42 -2.18 3.42
N ARG A 114 -10.56 -2.02 4.07
CA ARG A 114 -10.82 -2.61 5.39
C ARG A 114 -10.75 -4.13 5.35
N ALA A 115 -11.39 -4.76 4.37
CA ALA A 115 -11.37 -6.22 4.22
C ALA A 115 -9.95 -6.76 3.99
N LEU A 116 -9.14 -6.08 3.17
CA LEU A 116 -7.74 -6.42 2.94
C LEU A 116 -6.89 -6.27 4.22
N MET A 117 -7.12 -5.21 5.00
CA MET A 117 -6.44 -5.01 6.29
C MET A 117 -6.81 -6.10 7.31
N GLU A 118 -8.09 -6.43 7.44
CA GLU A 118 -8.57 -7.51 8.32
C GLU A 118 -8.00 -8.87 7.89
N HIS A 119 -7.95 -9.14 6.58
CA HIS A 119 -7.33 -10.35 6.04
C HIS A 119 -5.84 -10.44 6.38
N SER A 120 -5.11 -9.35 6.24
CA SER A 120 -3.69 -9.24 6.61
C SER A 120 -3.45 -9.50 8.10
N GLN A 121 -4.30 -8.95 8.96
CA GLN A 121 -4.27 -9.19 10.41
C GLN A 121 -4.51 -10.67 10.75
N ASN A 122 -5.47 -11.30 10.09
CA ASN A 122 -5.75 -12.73 10.29
C ASN A 122 -4.56 -13.60 9.86
N ARG A 123 -3.92 -13.29 8.74
CA ARG A 123 -2.67 -13.96 8.33
C ARG A 123 -1.57 -13.86 9.38
N ALA A 124 -1.39 -12.68 9.96
CA ALA A 124 -0.39 -12.46 11.00
C ALA A 124 -0.73 -13.25 12.28
N LEU A 125 -2.00 -13.24 12.69
CA LEU A 125 -2.48 -14.03 13.84
C LEU A 125 -2.27 -15.54 13.62
N ASP A 126 -2.62 -16.05 12.45
CA ASP A 126 -2.44 -17.46 12.08
C ASP A 126 -0.95 -17.86 12.07
N ALA A 127 -0.06 -16.91 11.77
CA ALA A 127 1.39 -17.09 11.87
C ALA A 127 1.95 -16.91 13.30
N GLY A 128 1.10 -16.67 14.30
CA GLY A 128 1.50 -16.48 15.69
C GLY A 128 2.01 -15.09 16.05
N MET A 129 1.81 -14.08 15.20
CA MET A 129 2.22 -12.72 15.49
C MET A 129 1.28 -12.04 16.47
N THR A 130 1.79 -11.07 17.22
CA THR A 130 1.02 -10.38 18.28
C THR A 130 0.79 -8.90 17.98
N MET A 131 1.40 -8.36 16.93
CA MET A 131 1.17 -6.99 16.48
C MET A 131 1.21 -6.87 14.96
N MET A 132 0.63 -5.78 14.47
CA MET A 132 0.68 -5.38 13.06
C MET A 132 1.34 -4.02 12.92
N MET A 133 2.11 -3.85 11.86
CA MET A 133 2.69 -2.58 11.47
C MET A 133 2.23 -2.22 10.06
N VAL A 134 2.00 -0.94 9.83
CA VAL A 134 1.86 -0.34 8.52
C VAL A 134 2.56 1.00 8.55
N GLU A 135 3.35 1.30 7.53
CA GLU A 135 4.05 2.57 7.40
C GLU A 135 3.50 3.38 6.24
N THR A 136 3.33 4.68 6.47
CA THR A 136 2.96 5.64 5.45
C THR A 136 3.60 6.99 5.76
N SER A 137 3.62 7.88 4.78
CA SER A 137 4.19 9.21 4.93
C SER A 137 3.22 10.18 5.60
N ASP A 138 3.75 11.27 6.18
CA ASP A 138 2.97 12.33 6.84
C ASP A 138 2.56 13.46 5.88
N ASP A 139 2.82 13.32 4.60
CA ASP A 139 2.37 14.30 3.60
C ASP A 139 0.86 14.25 3.35
N PRO A 140 0.28 15.33 2.76
CA PRO A 140 -1.16 15.42 2.51
C PRO A 140 -1.72 14.33 1.60
N GLY A 141 -0.93 13.80 0.66
CA GLY A 141 -1.35 12.74 -0.25
C GLY A 141 -1.68 11.44 0.46
N HIS A 142 -1.01 11.18 1.60
CA HIS A 142 -1.22 9.99 2.41
C HIS A 142 -2.22 10.22 3.58
N ALA A 143 -2.85 11.37 3.69
CA ALA A 143 -3.81 11.63 4.75
C ALA A 143 -5.00 10.64 4.79
N PRO A 144 -5.58 10.21 3.65
CA PRO A 144 -6.63 9.19 3.66
C PRO A 144 -6.15 7.85 4.22
N ALA A 145 -4.91 7.44 3.90
CA ALA A 145 -4.32 6.21 4.42
C ALA A 145 -4.15 6.27 5.95
N ARG A 146 -3.60 7.38 6.47
CA ARG A 146 -3.47 7.58 7.92
C ARG A 146 -4.82 7.50 8.64
N ALA A 147 -5.83 8.16 8.10
CA ALA A 147 -7.18 8.13 8.66
C ALA A 147 -7.76 6.70 8.69
N ALA A 148 -7.53 5.91 7.65
CA ALA A 148 -7.98 4.53 7.57
C ALA A 148 -7.29 3.64 8.61
N TYR A 149 -5.98 3.80 8.82
CA TYR A 149 -5.23 3.04 9.81
C TYR A 149 -5.65 3.38 11.23
N GLU A 150 -5.80 4.65 11.57
CA GLU A 150 -6.28 5.10 12.86
C GLU A 150 -7.70 4.61 13.15
N ALA A 151 -8.60 4.65 12.17
CA ALA A 151 -9.93 4.07 12.26
C ALA A 151 -9.91 2.53 12.46
N GLY A 152 -8.89 1.86 11.94
CA GLY A 152 -8.63 0.43 12.13
C GLY A 152 -7.98 0.08 13.48
N GLY A 153 -7.75 1.05 14.37
CA GLY A 153 -7.17 0.83 15.69
C GLY A 153 -5.63 0.86 15.74
N TYR A 154 -4.96 1.23 14.66
CA TYR A 154 -3.51 1.42 14.67
C TYR A 154 -3.12 2.66 15.45
N GLN A 155 -2.08 2.54 16.26
CA GLN A 155 -1.52 3.63 17.04
C GLN A 155 -0.28 4.18 16.35
N ARG A 156 -0.19 5.49 16.25
CA ARG A 156 0.88 6.16 15.52
C ARG A 156 2.21 6.11 16.28
N TRP A 157 3.25 5.66 15.60
CA TRP A 157 4.64 5.85 16.04
C TRP A 157 5.18 7.15 15.42
N PRO A 158 5.60 8.14 16.22
CA PRO A 158 6.14 9.38 15.70
C PRO A 158 7.50 9.15 15.03
N VAL A 159 7.62 9.56 13.76
CA VAL A 159 8.88 9.48 12.99
C VAL A 159 9.15 10.83 12.34
N ALA A 160 10.39 11.28 12.40
CA ALA A 160 10.89 12.43 11.65
C ALA A 160 12.03 11.98 10.73
N ARG A 161 11.98 12.41 9.46
CA ARG A 161 13.00 12.09 8.46
C ARG A 161 13.56 13.38 7.88
N TYR A 162 14.88 13.51 7.87
CA TYR A 162 15.60 14.69 7.43
C TYR A 162 16.51 14.36 6.26
N PHE A 163 16.59 15.29 5.29
CA PHE A 163 17.51 15.20 4.16
C PHE A 163 18.33 16.48 4.05
N LYS A 164 19.59 16.36 3.64
CA LYS A 164 20.49 17.49 3.37
C LYS A 164 21.03 17.38 1.95
N ASP A 165 20.88 18.45 1.16
CA ASP A 165 21.49 18.51 -0.16
C ASP A 165 23.00 18.82 -0.04
N LEU A 166 23.82 17.82 -0.33
CA LEU A 166 25.29 17.94 -0.25
C LEU A 166 25.92 18.67 -1.44
N ARG A 167 25.15 18.94 -2.48
CA ARG A 167 25.59 19.69 -3.66
C ARG A 167 25.56 21.20 -3.42
N ARG A 168 24.91 21.67 -2.36
CA ARG A 168 24.88 23.09 -1.96
C ARG A 168 25.97 23.35 -0.93
N PRO A 169 26.72 24.45 -1.05
CA PRO A 169 27.70 24.82 -0.02
C PRO A 169 27.00 25.04 1.33
N PRO A 170 27.68 24.81 2.44
CA PRO A 170 27.14 25.11 3.76
C PRO A 170 26.81 26.61 3.84
N ILE A 171 25.67 26.92 4.44
CA ILE A 171 25.23 28.30 4.71
C ILE A 171 26.13 28.87 5.82
#